data_9e32e41ffaa05b1a41089bb8339ef65a
#
_entry.id   9e32e41ffaa05b1a41089bb8339ef65a
#
_cell.length_a   1.000
_cell.length_b   1.000
_cell.length_c   1.000
_cell.angle_alpha   90.00
_cell.angle_beta   90.00
_cell.angle_gamma   90.00
#
_symmetry.space_group_name_H-M   'P 1'
#
loop_
_entity.id
_entity.type
_entity.pdbx_description
1 polymer ?
#
loop_
_entity_poly.entity_id
_entity_poly.type
_entity_poly.pdbx_seq_one_letter_code
_entity_poly.pdbx_strand_id
1 'polypeptide(L)'
;MNLQVQDLGLCSYKEVWDLQKNIQADRIAGKDQDTLLLVEHKPVYTFGKNADKNHLLQHYPKNVQIYHIERGGEITFHGPGQLVGYPILDLNNYKKSISWYMRSLEQVIIDTLNLYGLEAIRKDGLTGVWIGDEKIAALGVRISRWVTMHGFALNVNTNLDYYDGIIPCGLLEYGVTSMEKLFNYKINMDDMKKNLISCFRNIF
;
A
#
# COMPACT_ATOMS: atom_id res chain seq x y z
N MET A 1 -9.55 -15.39 14.08
CA MET A 1 -10.53 -14.94 13.08
C MET A 1 -10.17 -15.55 11.72
N ASN A 2 -11.14 -15.75 10.83
CA ASN A 2 -10.84 -16.34 9.53
C ASN A 2 -10.53 -15.21 8.54
N LEU A 3 -9.25 -15.04 8.16
CA LEU A 3 -8.79 -14.07 7.17
C LEU A 3 -8.66 -14.77 5.82
N GLN A 4 -9.46 -14.38 4.85
CA GLN A 4 -9.30 -14.80 3.46
C GLN A 4 -8.16 -14.02 2.82
N VAL A 5 -7.24 -14.69 2.16
CA VAL A 5 -6.17 -14.06 1.37
C VAL A 5 -6.38 -14.39 -0.09
N GLN A 6 -6.36 -13.35 -0.94
CA GLN A 6 -6.48 -13.50 -2.40
C GLN A 6 -5.28 -12.82 -3.06
N ASP A 7 -4.50 -13.59 -3.81
CA ASP A 7 -3.46 -13.06 -4.70
C ASP A 7 -4.06 -12.86 -6.09
N LEU A 8 -4.10 -11.62 -6.54
CA LEU A 8 -4.72 -11.22 -7.81
C LEU A 8 -3.70 -11.14 -8.97
N GLY A 9 -2.40 -11.32 -8.66
CA GLY A 9 -1.34 -11.13 -9.65
C GLY A 9 -1.29 -9.70 -10.22
N LEU A 10 -1.00 -9.56 -11.51
CA LEU A 10 -0.91 -8.26 -12.19
C LEU A 10 -2.28 -7.83 -12.75
N CYS A 11 -2.90 -6.82 -12.16
CA CYS A 11 -4.24 -6.35 -12.51
C CYS A 11 -4.29 -4.85 -12.82
N SER A 12 -5.33 -4.42 -13.55
CA SER A 12 -5.63 -2.99 -13.68
C SER A 12 -6.13 -2.41 -12.36
N TYR A 13 -5.80 -1.15 -12.09
CA TYR A 13 -6.21 -0.49 -10.84
C TYR A 13 -7.74 -0.44 -10.68
N LYS A 14 -8.44 -0.09 -11.77
CA LYS A 14 -9.90 0.09 -11.76
C LYS A 14 -10.66 -1.18 -11.39
N GLU A 15 -10.24 -2.33 -11.93
CA GLU A 15 -10.86 -3.63 -11.64
C GLU A 15 -10.74 -3.97 -10.15
N VAL A 16 -9.53 -3.79 -9.59
CA VAL A 16 -9.28 -4.09 -8.18
C VAL A 16 -9.96 -3.06 -7.26
N TRP A 17 -10.03 -1.79 -7.66
CA TRP A 17 -10.75 -0.77 -6.90
C TRP A 17 -12.25 -1.06 -6.83
N ASP A 18 -12.87 -1.53 -7.92
CA ASP A 18 -14.28 -1.93 -7.92
C ASP A 18 -14.49 -3.20 -7.08
N LEU A 19 -13.58 -4.18 -7.17
CA LEU A 19 -13.60 -5.37 -6.32
C LEU A 19 -13.55 -5.00 -4.82
N GLN A 20 -12.66 -4.09 -4.42
CA GLN A 20 -12.57 -3.62 -3.04
C GLN A 20 -13.90 -3.01 -2.55
N LYS A 21 -14.56 -2.20 -3.38
CA LYS A 21 -15.86 -1.59 -3.02
C LYS A 21 -16.93 -2.65 -2.77
N ASN A 22 -16.98 -3.67 -3.61
CA ASN A 22 -17.94 -4.77 -3.47
C ASN A 22 -17.68 -5.56 -2.19
N ILE A 23 -16.44 -5.99 -1.94
CA ILE A 23 -16.07 -6.71 -0.72
C ILE A 23 -16.34 -5.85 0.53
N GLN A 24 -16.00 -4.53 0.50
CA GLN A 24 -16.29 -3.64 1.62
C GLN A 24 -17.80 -3.54 1.88
N ALA A 25 -18.62 -3.42 0.84
CA ALA A 25 -20.06 -3.34 0.98
C ALA A 25 -20.64 -4.64 1.57
N ASP A 26 -20.19 -5.79 1.10
CA ASP A 26 -20.62 -7.10 1.61
C ASP A 26 -20.13 -7.33 3.04
N ARG A 27 -18.91 -6.90 3.38
CA ARG A 27 -18.40 -6.95 4.76
C ARG A 27 -19.19 -6.05 5.72
N ILE A 28 -19.57 -4.84 5.28
CA ILE A 28 -20.44 -3.94 6.05
C ILE A 28 -21.82 -4.56 6.26
N ALA A 29 -22.33 -5.30 5.28
CA ALA A 29 -23.61 -5.97 5.36
C ALA A 29 -23.58 -7.30 6.17
N GLY A 30 -22.41 -7.71 6.66
CA GLY A 30 -22.21 -8.96 7.40
C GLY A 30 -22.28 -10.22 6.53
N LYS A 31 -22.15 -10.09 5.22
CA LYS A 31 -22.25 -11.19 4.25
C LYS A 31 -20.91 -11.82 3.91
N ASP A 32 -19.80 -11.18 4.27
CA ASP A 32 -18.45 -11.61 3.92
C ASP A 32 -17.53 -11.57 5.14
N GLN A 33 -16.36 -12.18 5.03
CA GLN A 33 -15.34 -12.24 6.06
C GLN A 33 -14.24 -11.19 5.80
N ASP A 34 -13.32 -11.04 6.75
CA ASP A 34 -12.14 -10.20 6.58
C ASP A 34 -11.26 -10.73 5.45
N THR A 35 -10.84 -9.84 4.55
CA THR A 35 -10.13 -10.21 3.32
C THR A 35 -8.87 -9.36 3.16
N LEU A 36 -7.76 -10.00 2.81
CA LEU A 36 -6.53 -9.35 2.34
C LEU A 36 -6.36 -9.64 0.85
N LEU A 37 -6.45 -8.60 0.02
CA LEU A 37 -6.08 -8.69 -1.39
C LEU A 37 -4.61 -8.31 -1.54
N LEU A 38 -3.84 -9.13 -2.25
CA LEU A 38 -2.48 -8.85 -2.68
C LEU A 38 -2.46 -8.70 -4.20
N VAL A 39 -1.79 -7.68 -4.71
CA VAL A 39 -1.81 -7.36 -6.13
C VAL A 39 -0.56 -6.59 -6.55
N GLU A 40 -0.16 -6.74 -7.79
CA GLU A 40 0.69 -5.81 -8.53
C GLU A 40 -0.19 -5.07 -9.54
N HIS A 41 -0.05 -3.76 -9.68
CA HIS A 41 -0.84 -3.00 -10.66
C HIS A 41 -0.08 -2.77 -11.96
N LYS A 42 -0.80 -2.63 -13.07
CA LYS A 42 -0.28 -1.94 -14.25
C LYS A 42 0.04 -0.50 -13.86
N PRO A 43 1.03 0.15 -14.52
CA PRO A 43 1.45 1.50 -14.14
C PRO A 43 0.29 2.48 -14.03
N VAL A 44 0.16 3.14 -12.86
CA VAL A 44 -0.94 4.05 -12.52
C VAL A 44 -0.53 5.07 -11.46
N TYR A 45 -1.00 6.30 -11.60
CA TYR A 45 -0.96 7.30 -10.54
C TYR A 45 -2.32 7.41 -9.86
N THR A 46 -2.34 7.49 -8.53
CA THR A 46 -3.57 7.68 -7.76
C THR A 46 -3.47 8.93 -6.90
N PHE A 47 -4.45 9.82 -7.04
CA PHE A 47 -4.63 10.99 -6.17
C PHE A 47 -5.53 10.62 -5.01
N GLY A 48 -5.03 10.77 -3.79
CA GLY A 48 -5.83 10.70 -2.57
C GLY A 48 -6.63 11.99 -2.35
N LYS A 49 -7.42 12.03 -1.29
CA LYS A 49 -8.30 13.17 -0.97
C LYS A 49 -7.56 14.49 -0.74
N ASN A 50 -6.35 14.42 -0.23
CA ASN A 50 -5.55 15.59 0.13
C ASN A 50 -4.51 15.94 -0.94
N ALA A 51 -4.54 15.26 -2.08
CA ALA A 51 -3.52 15.42 -3.11
C ALA A 51 -3.63 16.78 -3.81
N ASP A 52 -2.54 17.52 -3.80
CA ASP A 52 -2.39 18.71 -4.64
C ASP A 52 -2.12 18.28 -6.10
N LYS A 53 -2.90 18.84 -7.03
CA LYS A 53 -2.73 18.57 -8.48
C LYS A 53 -1.36 19.03 -9.00
N ASN A 54 -0.73 20.01 -8.36
CA ASN A 54 0.60 20.47 -8.69
C ASN A 54 1.70 19.47 -8.37
N HIS A 55 1.40 18.44 -7.55
CA HIS A 55 2.32 17.34 -7.27
C HIS A 55 2.43 16.30 -8.40
N LEU A 56 1.63 16.41 -9.47
CA LEU A 56 1.87 15.71 -10.72
C LEU A 56 2.70 16.63 -11.64
N LEU A 57 3.95 16.27 -11.86
CA LEU A 57 4.89 17.08 -12.62
C LEU A 57 4.63 17.01 -14.13
N GLN A 58 4.99 18.04 -14.88
CA GLN A 58 4.68 18.10 -16.32
C GLN A 58 5.31 16.98 -17.16
N HIS A 59 6.42 16.43 -16.70
CA HIS A 59 7.19 15.38 -17.39
C HIS A 59 6.79 13.95 -17.01
N TYR A 60 5.66 13.75 -16.28
CA TYR A 60 5.18 12.39 -15.99
C TYR A 60 4.92 11.60 -17.30
N PRO A 61 5.11 10.26 -17.30
CA PRO A 61 4.85 9.42 -18.48
C PRO A 61 3.37 9.47 -18.87
N LYS A 62 3.07 10.01 -20.08
CA LYS A 62 1.68 10.30 -20.52
C LYS A 62 0.85 9.05 -20.84
N ASN A 63 1.46 7.89 -20.94
CA ASN A 63 0.80 6.60 -21.13
C ASN A 63 0.35 5.94 -19.82
N VAL A 64 0.62 6.56 -18.66
CA VAL A 64 0.19 6.06 -17.35
C VAL A 64 -1.19 6.60 -17.00
N GLN A 65 -2.10 5.73 -16.57
CA GLN A 65 -3.44 6.12 -16.15
C GLN A 65 -3.41 6.91 -14.84
N ILE A 66 -4.40 7.77 -14.66
CA ILE A 66 -4.56 8.59 -13.45
C ILE A 66 -5.96 8.39 -12.89
N TYR A 67 -6.06 8.12 -11.58
CA TYR A 67 -7.33 8.03 -10.86
C TYR A 67 -7.36 8.95 -9.65
N HIS A 68 -8.49 9.61 -9.45
CA HIS A 68 -8.82 10.34 -8.23
C HIS A 68 -9.67 9.42 -7.35
N ILE A 69 -9.20 9.15 -6.14
CA ILE A 69 -9.77 8.14 -5.27
C ILE A 69 -9.98 8.64 -3.84
N GLU A 70 -10.77 7.91 -3.08
CA GLU A 70 -11.21 8.31 -1.75
C GLU A 70 -10.29 7.92 -0.59
N ARG A 71 -9.10 7.36 -0.83
CA ARG A 71 -8.11 7.10 0.23
C ARG A 71 -7.55 8.40 0.80
N GLY A 72 -7.08 8.35 2.04
CA GLY A 72 -6.25 9.42 2.59
C GLY A 72 -4.90 9.56 1.88
N GLY A 73 -4.24 10.70 2.10
CA GLY A 73 -2.90 10.99 1.59
C GLY A 73 -2.88 11.66 0.21
N GLU A 74 -1.66 11.85 -0.27
CA GLU A 74 -1.27 12.56 -1.47
C GLU A 74 -1.27 11.66 -2.73
N ILE A 75 -0.69 12.18 -3.83
CA ILE A 75 -0.42 11.41 -5.04
C ILE A 75 0.61 10.30 -4.75
N THR A 76 0.42 9.13 -5.37
CA THR A 76 1.40 8.04 -5.37
C THR A 76 1.37 7.28 -6.69
N PHE A 77 2.38 6.45 -6.89
CA PHE A 77 2.52 5.55 -8.03
C PHE A 77 2.27 4.10 -7.60
N HIS A 78 1.64 3.34 -8.49
CA HIS A 78 1.61 1.88 -8.43
C HIS A 78 2.05 1.31 -9.77
N GLY A 79 2.79 0.20 -9.73
CA GLY A 79 3.30 -0.47 -10.93
C GLY A 79 3.82 -1.87 -10.65
N PRO A 80 4.25 -2.60 -11.72
CA PRO A 80 4.87 -3.91 -11.59
C PRO A 80 6.08 -3.88 -10.64
N GLY A 81 6.26 -4.95 -9.88
CA GLY A 81 7.31 -5.05 -8.88
C GLY A 81 6.96 -4.38 -7.53
N GLN A 82 5.83 -3.66 -7.43
CA GLN A 82 5.32 -3.11 -6.19
C GLN A 82 4.27 -4.06 -5.60
N LEU A 83 4.50 -4.58 -4.40
CA LEU A 83 3.50 -5.37 -3.70
C LEU A 83 2.49 -4.47 -3.01
N VAL A 84 1.26 -4.47 -3.52
CA VAL A 84 0.15 -3.71 -2.94
C VAL A 84 -0.75 -4.64 -2.15
N GLY A 85 -1.06 -4.24 -0.91
CA GLY A 85 -1.96 -4.95 -0.02
C GLY A 85 -3.19 -4.10 0.31
N TYR A 86 -4.37 -4.68 0.10
CA TYR A 86 -5.66 -4.08 0.45
C TYR A 86 -6.39 -4.92 1.49
N PRO A 87 -6.17 -4.65 2.80
CA PRO A 87 -6.94 -5.30 3.85
C PRO A 87 -8.33 -4.68 3.94
N ILE A 88 -9.36 -5.53 3.82
CA ILE A 88 -10.76 -5.17 4.01
C ILE A 88 -11.22 -5.88 5.27
N LEU A 89 -11.08 -5.20 6.40
CA LEU A 89 -11.26 -5.71 7.75
C LEU A 89 -12.39 -4.96 8.46
N ASP A 90 -13.16 -5.67 9.25
CA ASP A 90 -14.11 -5.05 10.18
C ASP A 90 -13.42 -4.75 11.52
N LEU A 91 -13.03 -3.49 11.72
CA LEU A 91 -12.33 -3.05 12.93
C LEU A 91 -13.18 -3.15 14.22
N ASN A 92 -14.49 -3.44 14.10
CA ASN A 92 -15.31 -3.79 15.27
C ASN A 92 -14.79 -5.06 15.96
N ASN A 93 -14.19 -5.97 15.18
CA ASN A 93 -13.64 -7.23 15.66
C ASN A 93 -12.21 -7.11 16.22
N TYR A 94 -11.57 -5.93 16.09
CA TYR A 94 -10.22 -5.64 16.55
C TYR A 94 -10.22 -4.44 17.50
N LYS A 95 -9.85 -3.28 16.98
CA LYS A 95 -9.83 -2.02 17.71
C LYS A 95 -10.37 -0.87 16.85
N LYS A 96 -11.40 -0.17 17.30
CA LYS A 96 -11.97 1.03 16.67
C LYS A 96 -11.04 2.23 16.81
N SER A 97 -9.90 2.19 16.12
CA SER A 97 -8.91 3.26 16.13
C SER A 97 -8.17 3.30 14.80
N ILE A 98 -8.30 4.40 14.08
CA ILE A 98 -7.60 4.62 12.80
C ILE A 98 -6.09 4.64 13.04
N SER A 99 -5.63 5.32 14.08
CA SER A 99 -4.20 5.38 14.42
C SER A 99 -3.64 3.99 14.72
N TRP A 100 -4.34 3.17 15.52
CA TRP A 100 -3.93 1.80 15.78
C TRP A 100 -3.83 1.00 14.48
N TYR A 101 -4.85 1.08 13.62
CA TYR A 101 -4.86 0.35 12.35
C TYR A 101 -3.69 0.74 11.44
N MET A 102 -3.44 2.05 11.28
CA MET A 102 -2.31 2.54 10.49
C MET A 102 -0.97 2.04 11.03
N ARG A 103 -0.76 2.14 12.37
CA ARG A 103 0.45 1.65 13.03
C ARG A 103 0.60 0.14 12.93
N SER A 104 -0.50 -0.61 12.95
CA SER A 104 -0.50 -2.07 12.75
C SER A 104 -0.08 -2.43 11.32
N LEU A 105 -0.57 -1.72 10.30
CA LEU A 105 -0.13 -1.93 8.92
C LEU A 105 1.36 -1.60 8.72
N GLU A 106 1.84 -0.51 9.31
CA GLU A 106 3.28 -0.20 9.29
C GLU A 106 4.09 -1.29 9.97
N GLN A 107 3.60 -1.85 11.09
CA GLN A 107 4.28 -2.93 11.79
C GLN A 107 4.37 -4.21 10.95
N VAL A 108 3.28 -4.60 10.25
CA VAL A 108 3.32 -5.72 9.30
C VAL A 108 4.47 -5.57 8.30
N ILE A 109 4.61 -4.38 7.72
CA ILE A 109 5.64 -4.11 6.73
C ILE A 109 7.04 -4.13 7.36
N ILE A 110 7.20 -3.51 8.52
CA ILE A 110 8.47 -3.51 9.28
C ILE A 110 8.89 -4.94 9.61
N ASP A 111 8.00 -5.74 10.16
CA ASP A 111 8.29 -7.14 10.52
C ASP A 111 8.63 -7.96 9.27
N THR A 112 7.94 -7.71 8.15
CA THR A 112 8.25 -8.37 6.88
C THR A 112 9.64 -8.00 6.39
N LEU A 113 10.01 -6.72 6.41
CA LEU A 113 11.34 -6.25 5.98
C LEU A 113 12.46 -6.75 6.89
N ASN A 114 12.19 -6.88 8.19
CA ASN A 114 13.14 -7.46 9.16
C ASN A 114 13.51 -8.91 8.83
N LEU A 115 12.60 -9.72 8.25
CA LEU A 115 12.90 -11.07 7.79
C LEU A 115 13.96 -11.10 6.66
N TYR A 116 14.15 -9.97 5.98
CA TYR A 116 15.18 -9.78 4.95
C TYR A 116 16.41 -9.03 5.46
N GLY A 117 16.49 -8.75 6.78
CA GLY A 117 17.61 -8.03 7.38
C GLY A 117 17.59 -6.51 7.13
N LEU A 118 16.47 -5.94 6.72
CA LEU A 118 16.31 -4.50 6.54
C LEU A 118 15.74 -3.84 7.81
N GLU A 119 16.48 -2.93 8.40
CA GLU A 119 16.06 -2.13 9.55
C GLU A 119 15.12 -0.99 9.11
N ALA A 120 13.83 -1.30 9.04
CA ALA A 120 12.81 -0.34 8.63
C ALA A 120 12.21 0.36 9.85
N ILE A 121 11.91 1.65 9.70
CA ILE A 121 11.42 2.52 10.78
C ILE A 121 10.16 3.29 10.39
N ARG A 122 9.49 3.82 11.41
CA ARG A 122 8.51 4.91 11.29
C ARG A 122 9.20 6.25 11.46
N LYS A 123 8.68 7.29 10.82
CA LYS A 123 9.07 8.68 11.09
C LYS A 123 7.92 9.41 11.80
N ASP A 124 8.25 10.20 12.81
CA ASP A 124 7.25 10.96 13.55
C ASP A 124 6.56 11.99 12.64
N GLY A 125 5.24 12.07 12.75
CA GLY A 125 4.43 12.96 11.91
C GLY A 125 4.24 12.51 10.46
N LEU A 126 4.96 11.48 9.99
CA LEU A 126 4.89 10.98 8.62
C LEU A 126 4.31 9.57 8.58
N THR A 127 3.34 9.35 7.68
CA THR A 127 2.78 8.02 7.42
C THR A 127 3.65 7.29 6.40
N GLY A 128 3.98 6.04 6.68
CA GLY A 128 4.79 5.21 5.81
C GLY A 128 5.84 4.41 6.56
N VAL A 129 6.58 3.58 5.81
CA VAL A 129 7.73 2.83 6.33
C VAL A 129 8.98 3.28 5.57
N TRP A 130 10.09 3.41 6.30
CA TRP A 130 11.28 4.09 5.83
C TRP A 130 12.54 3.26 6.09
N ILE A 131 13.51 3.40 5.20
CA ILE A 131 14.90 2.96 5.39
C ILE A 131 15.75 4.23 5.33
N GLY A 132 16.32 4.63 6.47
CA GLY A 132 16.97 5.94 6.57
C GLY A 132 16.01 7.07 6.18
N ASP A 133 16.37 7.87 5.17
CA ASP A 133 15.56 8.99 4.67
C ASP A 133 14.77 8.66 3.42
N GLU A 134 14.75 7.39 2.98
CA GLU A 134 14.00 6.96 1.81
C GLU A 134 12.76 6.14 2.20
N LYS A 135 11.61 6.50 1.63
CA LYS A 135 10.36 5.77 1.86
C LYS A 135 10.35 4.48 1.04
N ILE A 136 10.18 3.33 1.72
CA ILE A 136 10.05 2.03 1.07
C ILE A 136 8.60 1.58 0.93
N ALA A 137 7.70 2.05 1.80
CA ALA A 137 6.28 1.75 1.68
C ALA A 137 5.41 2.96 2.01
N ALA A 138 4.40 3.16 1.16
CA ALA A 138 3.36 4.17 1.33
C ALA A 138 2.07 3.51 1.86
N LEU A 139 1.32 4.25 2.69
CA LEU A 139 0.05 3.81 3.24
C LEU A 139 -1.02 4.88 3.02
N GLY A 140 -2.20 4.43 2.63
CA GLY A 140 -3.36 5.30 2.50
C GLY A 140 -4.64 4.47 2.54
N VAL A 141 -5.52 4.77 3.49
CA VAL A 141 -6.71 3.98 3.75
C VAL A 141 -7.98 4.82 3.67
N ARG A 142 -9.11 4.13 3.50
CA ARG A 142 -10.46 4.65 3.76
C ARG A 142 -11.14 3.72 4.75
N ILE A 143 -11.93 4.27 5.66
CA ILE A 143 -12.74 3.50 6.60
C ILE A 143 -14.19 3.97 6.50
N SER A 144 -15.11 3.03 6.34
CA SER A 144 -16.55 3.27 6.32
C SER A 144 -17.23 2.30 7.27
N ARG A 145 -17.99 2.81 8.23
CA ARG A 145 -18.66 2.00 9.26
C ARG A 145 -17.70 1.00 9.96
N TRP A 146 -16.47 1.43 10.19
CA TRP A 146 -15.37 0.65 10.75
C TRP A 146 -14.87 -0.50 9.86
N VAL A 147 -15.31 -0.61 8.61
CA VAL A 147 -14.73 -1.51 7.63
C VAL A 147 -13.72 -0.76 6.75
N THR A 148 -12.53 -1.33 6.62
CA THR A 148 -11.39 -0.72 5.93
C THR A 148 -11.45 -0.95 4.42
N MET A 149 -10.75 -0.12 3.65
CA MET A 149 -10.51 -0.23 2.21
C MET A 149 -9.21 0.49 1.85
N HIS A 150 -8.61 0.17 0.72
CA HIS A 150 -7.23 0.51 0.36
C HIS A 150 -6.24 -0.10 1.36
N GLY A 151 -5.04 0.44 1.50
CA GLY A 151 -4.06 -0.17 2.41
C GLY A 151 -2.66 0.38 2.19
N PHE A 152 -1.74 -0.46 1.72
CA PHE A 152 -0.34 -0.14 1.60
C PHE A 152 0.25 -0.56 0.24
N ALA A 153 1.37 0.05 -0.11
CA ALA A 153 2.16 -0.27 -1.28
C ALA A 153 3.63 -0.36 -0.86
N LEU A 154 4.22 -1.55 -0.95
CA LEU A 154 5.61 -1.85 -0.63
C LEU A 154 6.43 -1.93 -1.91
N ASN A 155 7.45 -1.11 -2.03
CA ASN A 155 8.38 -1.15 -3.16
C ASN A 155 9.34 -2.34 -3.00
N VAL A 156 9.07 -3.43 -3.70
CA VAL A 156 9.91 -4.64 -3.73
C VAL A 156 10.89 -4.56 -4.89
N ASN A 157 10.41 -4.75 -6.11
CA ASN A 157 11.18 -4.65 -7.36
C ASN A 157 10.63 -3.51 -8.26
N THR A 158 10.17 -2.45 -7.64
CA THR A 158 9.47 -1.35 -8.29
C THR A 158 10.44 -0.52 -9.12
N ASN A 159 10.10 -0.23 -10.39
CA ASN A 159 10.81 0.80 -11.13
C ASN A 159 10.52 2.17 -10.52
N LEU A 160 11.52 2.76 -9.88
CA LEU A 160 11.41 4.02 -9.14
C LEU A 160 11.39 5.26 -10.05
N ASP A 161 11.78 5.16 -11.34
CA ASP A 161 11.77 6.28 -12.29
C ASP A 161 10.38 6.93 -12.43
N TYR A 162 9.33 6.15 -12.19
CA TYR A 162 7.96 6.68 -12.20
C TYR A 162 7.69 7.70 -11.09
N TYR A 163 8.45 7.66 -9.99
CA TYR A 163 8.33 8.66 -8.92
C TYR A 163 8.89 10.02 -9.31
N ASP A 164 9.78 10.09 -10.33
CA ASP A 164 10.26 11.37 -10.86
C ASP A 164 9.13 12.20 -11.50
N GLY A 165 8.03 11.56 -11.87
CA GLY A 165 6.84 12.23 -12.40
C GLY A 165 5.93 12.87 -11.36
N ILE A 166 6.22 12.72 -10.06
CA ILE A 166 5.38 13.21 -8.98
C ILE A 166 6.22 13.78 -7.83
N ILE A 167 5.59 14.58 -6.96
CA ILE A 167 6.14 14.93 -5.64
C ILE A 167 5.47 14.04 -4.60
N PRO A 168 6.08 12.91 -4.20
CA PRO A 168 5.43 11.96 -3.30
C PRO A 168 5.22 12.59 -1.93
N CYS A 169 3.99 12.54 -1.40
CA CYS A 169 3.64 13.10 -0.09
C CYS A 169 3.87 14.61 0.07
N GLY A 170 4.14 15.36 -1.01
CA GLY A 170 4.49 16.78 -0.93
C GLY A 170 5.82 17.07 -0.22
N LEU A 171 6.66 16.04 -0.04
CA LEU A 171 7.93 16.14 0.69
C LEU A 171 9.10 16.06 -0.28
N LEU A 172 9.69 17.21 -0.57
CA LEU A 172 10.86 17.33 -1.46
C LEU A 172 12.17 16.84 -0.79
N GLU A 173 12.17 16.73 0.54
CA GLU A 173 13.38 16.42 1.31
C GLU A 173 13.64 14.90 1.46
N TYR A 174 12.67 14.06 1.07
CA TYR A 174 12.75 12.62 1.26
C TYR A 174 12.71 11.86 -0.06
N GLY A 175 13.58 10.84 -0.16
CA GLY A 175 13.64 9.95 -1.32
C GLY A 175 12.64 8.80 -1.26
N VAL A 176 12.67 8.01 -2.32
CA VAL A 176 11.95 6.71 -2.41
C VAL A 176 12.96 5.62 -2.68
N THR A 177 12.77 4.47 -2.06
CA THR A 177 13.62 3.29 -2.27
C THR A 177 12.80 2.04 -2.54
N SER A 178 13.47 0.95 -2.91
CA SER A 178 12.90 -0.38 -3.07
C SER A 178 13.87 -1.44 -2.54
N MET A 179 13.38 -2.64 -2.28
CA MET A 179 14.24 -3.73 -1.86
C MET A 179 15.27 -4.08 -2.94
N GLU A 180 14.86 -4.11 -4.23
CA GLU A 180 15.77 -4.34 -5.35
C GLU A 180 16.92 -3.32 -5.38
N LYS A 181 16.61 -2.02 -5.15
CA LYS A 181 17.63 -0.96 -5.08
C LYS A 181 18.61 -1.20 -3.92
N LEU A 182 18.10 -1.58 -2.75
CA LEU A 182 18.93 -1.80 -1.55
C LEU A 182 19.81 -3.04 -1.65
N PHE A 183 19.31 -4.11 -2.24
CA PHE A 183 20.03 -5.38 -2.35
C PHE A 183 20.82 -5.53 -3.66
N ASN A 184 20.56 -4.70 -4.64
CA ASN A 184 21.15 -4.79 -5.98
C ASN A 184 20.78 -6.09 -6.74
N TYR A 185 19.68 -6.74 -6.36
CA TYR A 185 19.08 -7.89 -7.06
C TYR A 185 17.57 -7.97 -6.81
N LYS A 186 16.87 -8.66 -7.71
CA LYS A 186 15.42 -8.85 -7.61
C LYS A 186 15.05 -9.82 -6.49
N ILE A 187 14.06 -9.44 -5.72
CA ILE A 187 13.46 -10.26 -4.67
C ILE A 187 12.38 -11.17 -5.27
N ASN A 188 12.33 -12.42 -4.84
CA ASN A 188 11.24 -13.32 -5.21
C ASN A 188 9.90 -12.82 -4.63
N MET A 189 8.96 -12.47 -5.51
CA MET A 189 7.69 -11.87 -5.11
C MET A 189 6.80 -12.88 -4.36
N ASP A 190 6.83 -14.16 -4.72
CA ASP A 190 6.02 -15.18 -4.05
C ASP A 190 6.48 -15.41 -2.61
N ASP A 191 7.78 -15.40 -2.36
CA ASP A 191 8.32 -15.51 -1.00
C ASP A 191 8.03 -14.24 -0.20
N MET A 192 8.09 -13.05 -0.84
CA MET A 192 7.70 -11.81 -0.22
C MET A 192 6.22 -11.84 0.22
N LYS A 193 5.31 -12.30 -0.65
CA LYS A 193 3.89 -12.44 -0.32
C LYS A 193 3.67 -13.39 0.85
N LYS A 194 4.33 -14.56 0.87
CA LYS A 194 4.23 -15.53 1.98
C LYS A 194 4.66 -14.93 3.31
N ASN A 195 5.81 -14.25 3.32
CA ASN A 195 6.35 -13.60 4.52
C ASN A 195 5.43 -12.50 5.02
N LEU A 196 4.93 -11.65 4.10
CA LEU A 196 3.98 -10.60 4.43
C LEU A 196 2.66 -11.15 5.01
N ILE A 197 2.10 -12.22 4.42
CA ILE A 197 0.90 -12.88 4.94
C ILE A 197 1.15 -13.43 6.35
N SER A 198 2.33 -14.02 6.61
CA SER A 198 2.69 -14.51 7.93
C SER A 198 2.74 -13.39 8.96
N CYS A 199 3.44 -12.29 8.65
CA CYS A 199 3.51 -11.12 9.53
C CYS A 199 2.13 -10.46 9.72
N PHE A 200 1.31 -10.41 8.67
CA PHE A 200 -0.05 -9.87 8.74
C PHE A 200 -0.92 -10.66 9.73
N ARG A 201 -0.90 -11.99 9.65
CA ARG A 201 -1.66 -12.89 10.56
C ARG A 201 -1.20 -12.85 12.03
N ASN A 202 0.00 -12.36 12.29
CA ASN A 202 0.50 -12.19 13.66
C ASN A 202 -0.09 -10.93 14.34
N ILE A 203 -0.64 -10.00 13.56
CA ILE A 203 -1.17 -8.73 14.05
C ILE A 203 -2.70 -8.66 13.93
N PHE A 204 -3.26 -9.27 12.87
CA PHE A 204 -4.68 -9.33 12.56
C PHE A 204 -5.19 -10.78 12.53
#